data_34997bda2c465f77cec542884651b795
#
_entry.id   34997bda2c465f77cec542884651b795
#
_cell.length_a   1.000
_cell.length_b   1.000
_cell.length_c   1.000
_cell.angle_alpha   90.00
_cell.angle_beta   90.00
_cell.angle_gamma   90.00
#
_symmetry.space_group_name_H-M   'P 1'
#
loop_
_entity.id
_entity.type
_entity.pdbx_description
1 polymer ?
#
loop_
_entity_poly.entity_id
_entity_poly.type
_entity_poly.pdbx_seq_one_letter_code
_entity_poly.pdbx_strand_id
1 'polypeptide(L)'
;MIDGVRGIRVLEGEEANKYLEIVNIFHRVAQKYDCSYIKIPTIEKDELFTRTVGENTDIVTKQMFSFPDKKGRNLVLRPEGTAGVVRHLSLIHI
;
A
#
# COMPACT_ATOMS: atom_id res chain seq x y z
N MET A 1 -9.16 0.80 -29.53
CA MET A 1 -9.45 0.20 -28.21
C MET A 1 -8.24 0.39 -27.30
N ILE A 2 -8.46 0.78 -26.05
CA ILE A 2 -7.37 1.02 -25.10
C ILE A 2 -7.26 -0.16 -24.15
N ASP A 3 -6.11 -0.82 -24.16
CA ASP A 3 -5.84 -1.94 -23.26
C ASP A 3 -5.48 -1.45 -21.86
N GLY A 4 -5.61 -2.32 -20.87
CA GLY A 4 -5.16 -2.04 -19.53
C GLY A 4 -3.64 -2.13 -19.39
N VAL A 5 -3.16 -1.80 -18.20
CA VAL A 5 -1.73 -1.88 -17.87
C VAL A 5 -1.34 -3.35 -17.70
N ARG A 6 -0.22 -3.73 -18.30
CA ARG A 6 0.28 -5.10 -18.22
C ARG A 6 0.51 -5.50 -16.76
N GLY A 7 -0.03 -6.65 -16.40
CA GLY A 7 0.10 -7.18 -15.04
C GLY A 7 -0.95 -6.66 -14.06
N ILE A 8 -1.80 -5.73 -14.51
CA ILE A 8 -2.88 -5.18 -13.69
C ILE A 8 -4.18 -5.49 -14.43
N ARG A 9 -5.10 -6.16 -13.75
CA ARG A 9 -6.33 -6.59 -14.39
C ARG A 9 -7.56 -6.29 -13.55
N VAL A 10 -8.70 -6.27 -14.21
CA VAL A 10 -10.00 -6.17 -13.55
C VAL A 10 -10.36 -7.54 -12.97
N LEU A 11 -10.90 -7.54 -11.79
CA LEU A 11 -11.40 -8.73 -11.13
C LEU A 11 -12.92 -8.65 -11.12
N GLU A 12 -13.59 -9.63 -11.72
CA GLU A 12 -15.05 -9.62 -11.83
C GLU A 12 -15.63 -11.03 -11.78
N GLY A 13 -16.96 -11.11 -11.62
CA GLY A 13 -17.68 -12.36 -11.66
C GLY A 13 -17.33 -13.29 -10.53
N GLU A 14 -17.21 -14.57 -10.86
CA GLU A 14 -16.95 -15.63 -9.87
C GLU A 14 -15.62 -15.42 -9.15
N GLU A 15 -14.61 -14.97 -9.88
CA GLU A 15 -13.28 -14.70 -9.31
C GLU A 15 -13.32 -13.55 -8.30
N ALA A 16 -14.07 -12.50 -8.61
CA ALA A 16 -14.27 -11.39 -7.68
C ALA A 16 -15.03 -11.84 -6.43
N ASN A 17 -16.02 -12.70 -6.59
CA ASN A 17 -16.78 -13.23 -5.46
C ASN A 17 -15.90 -14.07 -4.54
N LYS A 18 -15.00 -14.88 -5.09
CA LYS A 18 -14.05 -15.66 -4.29
C LYS A 18 -13.10 -14.77 -3.53
N TYR A 19 -12.60 -13.73 -4.18
CA TYR A 19 -11.74 -12.75 -3.54
C TYR A 19 -12.43 -12.10 -2.35
N LEU A 20 -13.64 -11.64 -2.55
CA LEU A 20 -14.43 -10.99 -1.51
C LEU A 20 -14.71 -11.94 -0.33
N GLU A 21 -15.00 -13.20 -0.63
CA GLU A 21 -15.20 -14.23 0.40
C GLU A 21 -13.96 -14.40 1.28
N ILE A 22 -12.78 -14.46 0.67
CA ILE A 22 -11.52 -14.57 1.40
C ILE A 22 -11.29 -13.35 2.29
N VAL A 23 -11.53 -12.16 1.75
CA VAL A 23 -11.41 -10.91 2.52
C VAL A 23 -12.34 -10.91 3.73
N ASN A 24 -13.59 -11.34 3.53
CA ASN A 24 -14.58 -11.38 4.60
C ASN A 24 -14.21 -12.38 5.70
N ILE A 25 -13.67 -13.54 5.31
CA ILE A 25 -13.18 -14.52 6.29
C ILE A 25 -12.04 -13.94 7.09
N PHE A 26 -11.11 -13.26 6.42
CA PHE A 26 -9.98 -12.62 7.07
C PHE A 26 -10.43 -11.60 8.11
N HIS A 27 -11.41 -10.77 7.75
CA HIS A 27 -11.98 -9.78 8.65
C HIS A 27 -12.61 -10.42 9.90
N ARG A 28 -13.38 -11.48 9.70
CA ARG A 28 -14.02 -12.17 10.83
C ARG A 28 -13.01 -12.76 11.80
N VAL A 29 -11.95 -13.36 11.25
CA VAL A 29 -10.89 -13.95 12.09
C VAL A 29 -10.14 -12.84 12.82
N ALA A 30 -9.80 -11.76 12.12
CA ALA A 30 -9.08 -10.63 12.73
C ALA A 30 -9.87 -10.02 13.90
N GLN A 31 -11.19 -9.89 13.76
CA GLN A 31 -12.04 -9.37 14.83
C GLN A 31 -12.02 -10.24 16.08
N LYS A 32 -11.89 -11.55 15.91
CA LYS A 32 -11.78 -12.47 17.04
C LYS A 32 -10.50 -12.28 17.85
N TYR A 33 -9.48 -11.70 17.23
CA TYR A 33 -8.20 -11.39 17.88
C TYR A 33 -8.06 -9.92 18.24
N ASP A 34 -9.18 -9.19 18.27
CA ASP A 34 -9.22 -7.75 18.60
C ASP A 34 -8.38 -6.89 17.65
N CYS A 35 -8.23 -7.32 16.42
CA CYS A 35 -7.55 -6.52 15.40
C CYS A 35 -8.53 -5.55 14.75
N SER A 36 -8.19 -4.28 14.74
CA SER A 36 -8.97 -3.26 14.05
C SER A 36 -8.52 -3.14 12.61
N TYR A 37 -9.47 -2.81 11.73
CA TYR A 37 -9.16 -2.57 10.34
C TYR A 37 -8.46 -1.23 10.17
N ILE A 38 -7.39 -1.21 9.39
CA ILE A 38 -6.71 0.03 8.99
C ILE A 38 -6.49 -0.01 7.48
N LYS A 39 -6.76 1.11 6.83
CA LYS A 39 -6.49 1.28 5.41
C LYS A 39 -5.51 2.44 5.25
N ILE A 40 -4.29 2.12 4.85
CA ILE A 40 -3.25 3.13 4.66
C ILE A 40 -3.26 3.63 3.22
N PRO A 41 -2.77 4.86 2.96
CA PRO A 41 -2.72 5.38 1.60
C PRO A 41 -1.83 4.54 0.68
N THR A 42 -2.23 4.44 -0.57
CA THR A 42 -1.43 3.79 -1.61
C THR A 42 -0.26 4.67 -2.05
N ILE A 43 -0.46 5.99 -2.02
CA ILE A 43 0.55 6.97 -2.41
C ILE A 43 1.10 7.63 -1.16
N GLU A 44 2.41 7.64 -1.03
CA GLU A 44 3.10 8.21 0.12
C GLU A 44 4.23 9.14 -0.35
N LYS A 45 4.76 9.93 0.57
CA LYS A 45 5.94 10.72 0.28
C LYS A 45 7.16 9.82 0.18
N ASP A 46 8.03 10.11 -0.80
CA ASP A 46 9.25 9.36 -1.02
C ASP A 46 10.11 9.24 0.25
N GLU A 47 10.23 10.34 1.00
CA GLU A 47 11.08 10.36 2.20
C GLU A 47 10.66 9.37 3.28
N LEU A 48 9.39 8.93 3.29
CA LEU A 48 8.96 7.91 4.26
C LEU A 48 9.79 6.64 4.12
N PHE A 49 10.02 6.20 2.89
CA PHE A 49 10.74 4.95 2.63
C PHE A 49 12.25 5.13 2.62
N THR A 50 12.74 6.25 2.14
CA THR A 50 14.18 6.51 2.16
C THR A 50 14.71 6.62 3.58
N ARG A 51 13.94 7.18 4.50
CA ARG A 51 14.33 7.28 5.90
C ARG A 51 14.20 5.96 6.66
N THR A 52 13.15 5.19 6.33
CA THR A 52 12.81 3.98 7.09
C THR A 52 13.62 2.78 6.64
N VAL A 53 13.77 2.61 5.31
CA VAL A 53 14.40 1.42 4.71
C VAL A 53 15.86 1.65 4.40
N GLY A 54 16.27 2.92 4.19
CA GLY A 54 17.62 3.28 3.79
C GLY A 54 17.73 3.48 2.29
N GLU A 55 18.57 4.44 1.90
CA GLU A 55 18.66 4.86 0.50
C GLU A 55 19.31 3.84 -0.43
N ASN A 56 20.09 2.91 0.13
CA ASN A 56 20.88 1.97 -0.66
C ASN A 56 20.26 0.58 -0.76
N THR A 57 18.99 0.42 -0.37
CA THR A 57 18.34 -0.88 -0.50
C THR A 57 17.75 -1.04 -1.89
N ASP A 58 17.62 -2.27 -2.36
CA ASP A 58 17.01 -2.55 -3.66
C ASP A 58 15.56 -2.08 -3.75
N ILE A 59 14.84 -2.10 -2.65
CA ILE A 59 13.44 -1.62 -2.60
C ILE A 59 13.38 -0.14 -2.98
N VAL A 60 14.26 0.68 -2.41
CA VAL A 60 14.27 2.12 -2.66
C VAL A 60 14.79 2.45 -4.06
N THR A 61 15.86 1.78 -4.49
CA THR A 61 16.56 2.14 -5.72
C THR A 61 15.98 1.52 -6.99
N LYS A 62 15.39 0.31 -6.90
CA LYS A 62 15.04 -0.46 -8.08
C LYS A 62 13.58 -0.86 -8.19
N GLN A 63 12.86 -0.93 -7.08
CA GLN A 63 11.52 -1.51 -7.06
C GLN A 63 10.40 -0.52 -6.79
N MET A 64 10.72 0.68 -6.42
CA MET A 64 9.73 1.67 -6.04
C MET A 64 9.35 2.54 -7.24
N PHE A 65 8.03 2.62 -7.51
CA PHE A 65 7.50 3.53 -8.53
C PHE A 65 7.37 4.91 -7.93
N SER A 66 8.17 5.86 -8.41
CA SER A 66 8.14 7.23 -7.91
C SER A 66 7.79 8.20 -9.04
N PHE A 67 7.15 9.30 -8.66
CA PHE A 67 6.70 10.31 -9.62
C PHE A 67 6.55 11.65 -8.89
N PRO A 68 6.73 12.78 -9.61
CA PRO A 68 6.46 14.08 -9.02
C PRO A 68 4.96 14.39 -9.11
N ASP A 69 4.44 15.10 -8.12
CA ASP A 69 3.09 15.66 -8.24
C ASP A 69 3.15 16.98 -9.02
N LYS A 70 2.01 17.64 -9.18
CA LYS A 70 1.93 18.90 -9.94
C LYS A 70 2.72 20.03 -9.31
N LYS A 71 3.05 19.94 -8.02
CA LYS A 71 3.84 20.93 -7.29
C LYS A 71 5.30 20.53 -7.14
N GLY A 72 5.72 19.46 -7.82
CA GLY A 72 7.11 18.99 -7.78
C GLY A 72 7.50 18.18 -6.57
N ARG A 73 6.54 17.77 -5.73
CA ARG A 73 6.84 16.92 -4.58
C ARG A 73 7.03 15.49 -5.04
N ASN A 74 8.00 14.80 -4.46
CA ASN A 74 8.30 13.40 -4.81
C ASN A 74 7.36 12.45 -4.08
N LEU A 75 6.55 11.74 -4.85
CA LEU A 75 5.60 10.76 -4.35
C LEU A 75 5.95 9.37 -4.89
N VAL A 76 5.50 8.35 -4.18
CA VAL A 76 5.73 6.96 -4.57
C VAL A 76 4.46 6.14 -4.39
N LEU A 77 4.36 5.05 -5.15
CA LEU A 77 3.43 3.97 -4.80
C LEU A 77 4.09 3.14 -3.72
N ARG A 78 3.42 2.94 -2.59
CA ARG A 78 4.04 2.26 -1.47
C ARG A 78 4.52 0.86 -1.86
N PRO A 79 5.80 0.52 -1.56
CA PRO A 79 6.31 -0.82 -1.85
C PRO A 79 5.94 -1.83 -0.76
N GLU A 80 5.55 -1.35 0.42
CA GLU A 80 5.14 -2.20 1.55
C GLU A 80 4.25 -1.39 2.49
N GLY A 81 3.65 -2.05 3.48
CA GLY A 81 2.66 -1.40 4.33
C GLY A 81 3.16 -0.97 5.71
N THR A 82 4.22 -1.56 6.20
CA THR A 82 4.66 -1.35 7.59
C THR A 82 5.04 0.09 7.89
N ALA A 83 5.79 0.72 7.00
CA ALA A 83 6.23 2.10 7.19
C ALA A 83 5.06 3.08 7.30
N GLY A 84 4.02 2.88 6.49
CA GLY A 84 2.82 3.72 6.56
C GLY A 84 2.07 3.57 7.86
N VAL A 85 1.96 2.35 8.38
CA VAL A 85 1.32 2.09 9.67
C VAL A 85 2.12 2.72 10.80
N VAL A 86 3.44 2.57 10.79
CA VAL A 86 4.31 3.15 11.82
C VAL A 86 4.22 4.69 11.81
N ARG A 87 4.21 5.30 10.63
CA ARG A 87 4.04 6.75 10.51
C ARG A 87 2.72 7.19 11.13
N HIS A 88 1.63 6.48 10.84
CA HIS A 88 0.32 6.81 11.39
C HIS A 88 0.30 6.70 12.91
N LEU A 89 0.87 5.63 13.45
CA LEU A 89 0.95 5.41 14.89
C LEU A 89 1.77 6.50 15.57
N SER A 90 2.86 6.95 14.98
CA SER A 90 3.69 8.00 15.57
C SER A 90 2.96 9.33 15.63
N LEU A 91 2.07 9.62 14.69
CA LEU A 91 1.24 10.82 14.74
C LEU A 91 0.18 10.77 15.86
N ILE A 92 -0.33 9.57 16.16
CA ILE A 92 -1.33 9.39 17.21
C ILE A 92 -0.70 9.51 18.60
N HIS A 93 0.52 9.02 18.77
CA HIS A 93 1.18 8.93 20.06
C HIS A 93 2.10 10.12 20.38
N ILE A 94 2.07 11.14 19.54
CA ILE A 94 2.70 12.43 19.87
C ILE A 94 1.78 13.22 20.76
#